data_a943e36b5dc8c806b9094393e2fc314f
#
_entry.id   a943e36b5dc8c806b9094393e2fc314f
#
_cell.length_a   1.000
_cell.length_b   1.000
_cell.length_c   1.000
_cell.angle_alpha   90.00
_cell.angle_beta   90.00
_cell.angle_gamma   90.00
#
_symmetry.space_group_name_H-M   'P 1'
#
loop_
_entity.id
_entity.type
_entity.pdbx_description
1 polymer ?
#
loop_
_entity_poly.entity_id
_entity_poly.type
_entity_poly.pdbx_seq_one_letter_code
_entity_poly.pdbx_strand_id
1 'polypeptide(L)'
;VYTGLQTGTIDGLEFAATSVLSSKYYEVANPSYYSDINWQWTSGCNLVVSQEAWDELPDDLKEIVTECAWEAQDTFYEEETANEAKAMDDLAANGTQIHELTDEERQTWIDHARSLDDKMKEEIGAETWDAVWAAVNG
;
A
#
# COMPACT_ATOMS: atom_id res chain seq x y z
N VAL A 1 -4.25 13.97 -10.62
CA VAL A 1 -5.28 12.94 -10.46
C VAL A 1 -6.65 13.58 -10.31
N TYR A 2 -6.92 14.41 -9.29
CA TYR A 2 -8.24 15.03 -9.04
C TYR A 2 -8.85 15.67 -10.31
N THR A 3 -8.11 16.55 -10.97
CA THR A 3 -8.57 17.20 -12.22
C THR A 3 -8.81 16.16 -13.34
N GLY A 4 -7.99 15.12 -13.42
CA GLY A 4 -8.17 14.07 -14.43
C GLY A 4 -9.47 13.29 -14.25
N LEU A 5 -9.82 12.92 -13.01
CA LEU A 5 -11.12 12.33 -12.68
C LEU A 5 -12.27 13.30 -12.96
N GLN A 6 -12.13 14.56 -12.53
CA GLN A 6 -13.16 15.59 -12.70
C GLN A 6 -13.48 15.86 -14.16
N THR A 7 -12.48 15.82 -15.04
CA THR A 7 -12.64 16.08 -16.50
C THR A 7 -12.88 14.83 -17.30
N GLY A 8 -12.86 13.63 -16.69
CA GLY A 8 -13.00 12.37 -17.42
C GLY A 8 -11.77 12.03 -18.30
N THR A 9 -10.60 12.60 -17.98
CA THR A 9 -9.34 12.25 -18.66
C THR A 9 -8.80 10.91 -18.20
N ILE A 10 -9.13 10.53 -16.96
CA ILE A 10 -8.92 9.20 -16.39
C ILE A 10 -10.24 8.69 -15.81
N ASP A 11 -10.50 7.40 -15.95
CA ASP A 11 -11.75 6.76 -15.54
C ASP A 11 -11.67 6.19 -14.12
N GLY A 12 -10.46 5.98 -13.60
CA GLY A 12 -10.23 5.42 -12.28
C GLY A 12 -8.77 5.52 -11.85
N LEU A 13 -8.51 5.11 -10.64
CA LEU A 13 -7.17 5.06 -10.05
C LEU A 13 -7.10 3.93 -9.03
N GLU A 14 -5.89 3.52 -8.73
CA GLU A 14 -5.58 2.59 -7.66
C GLU A 14 -4.92 3.39 -6.52
N PHE A 15 -5.53 3.34 -5.33
CA PHE A 15 -5.07 4.05 -4.14
C PHE A 15 -5.67 3.43 -2.85
N ALA A 16 -4.97 3.59 -1.72
CA ALA A 16 -5.50 3.26 -0.40
C ALA A 16 -6.73 4.13 -0.04
N ALA A 17 -7.68 3.60 0.72
CA ALA A 17 -8.90 4.33 1.09
C ALA A 17 -8.59 5.61 1.86
N THR A 18 -7.59 5.60 2.74
CA THR A 18 -7.08 6.78 3.45
C THR A 18 -6.65 7.89 2.49
N SER A 19 -5.96 7.53 1.39
CA SER A 19 -5.51 8.47 0.36
C SER A 19 -6.66 8.99 -0.51
N VAL A 20 -7.63 8.13 -0.84
CA VAL A 20 -8.85 8.52 -1.58
C VAL A 20 -9.66 9.52 -0.76
N LEU A 21 -9.81 9.27 0.55
CA LEU A 21 -10.55 10.14 1.46
C LEU A 21 -9.84 11.50 1.64
N SER A 22 -8.55 11.50 1.97
CA SER A 22 -7.79 12.73 2.23
C SER A 22 -7.66 13.62 1.00
N SER A 23 -7.56 13.03 -0.19
CA SER A 23 -7.51 13.74 -1.47
C SER A 23 -8.88 14.08 -2.05
N LYS A 24 -9.96 13.65 -1.39
CA LYS A 24 -11.36 13.87 -1.77
C LYS A 24 -11.70 13.40 -3.20
N TYR A 25 -11.09 12.31 -3.67
CA TYR A 25 -11.36 11.81 -5.01
C TYR A 25 -12.81 11.34 -5.19
N TYR A 26 -13.47 10.94 -4.11
CA TYR A 26 -14.89 10.57 -4.10
C TYR A 26 -15.82 11.69 -4.55
N GLU A 27 -15.42 12.98 -4.42
CA GLU A 27 -16.23 14.12 -4.84
C GLU A 27 -16.31 14.25 -6.37
N VAL A 28 -15.33 13.74 -7.10
CA VAL A 28 -15.19 13.89 -8.56
C VAL A 28 -15.29 12.58 -9.32
N ALA A 29 -15.22 11.44 -8.65
CA ALA A 29 -15.49 10.15 -9.25
C ALA A 29 -17.00 9.99 -9.51
N ASN A 30 -17.40 9.58 -10.73
CA ASN A 30 -18.80 9.40 -11.09
C ASN A 30 -18.98 8.18 -12.01
N PRO A 31 -19.52 7.05 -11.50
CA PRO A 31 -19.95 6.84 -10.11
C PRO A 31 -18.77 6.79 -9.12
N SER A 32 -18.98 7.23 -7.89
CA SER A 32 -18.03 7.01 -6.81
C SER A 32 -18.13 5.57 -6.34
N TYR A 33 -17.09 4.79 -6.65
CA TYR A 33 -17.01 3.36 -6.38
C TYR A 33 -15.61 3.02 -5.90
N TYR A 34 -15.51 2.24 -4.83
CA TYR A 34 -14.25 1.77 -4.29
C TYR A 34 -14.29 0.25 -4.07
N SER A 35 -13.26 -0.44 -4.50
CA SER A 35 -13.07 -1.87 -4.23
C SER A 35 -11.77 -2.11 -3.48
N ASP A 36 -11.79 -3.01 -2.51
CA ASP A 36 -10.66 -3.38 -1.67
C ASP A 36 -9.68 -4.35 -2.37
N ILE A 37 -9.46 -4.18 -3.67
CA ILE A 37 -8.53 -5.03 -4.45
C ILE A 37 -7.10 -4.99 -3.89
N ASN A 38 -6.78 -3.98 -3.11
CA ASN A 38 -5.47 -3.79 -2.46
C ASN A 38 -5.35 -4.48 -1.09
N TRP A 39 -6.28 -5.35 -0.73
CA TRP A 39 -6.32 -6.02 0.57
C TRP A 39 -5.04 -6.77 0.96
N GLN A 40 -4.19 -7.15 0.00
CA GLN A 40 -2.85 -7.73 0.23
C GLN A 40 -1.71 -6.76 -0.05
N TRP A 41 -2.01 -5.53 -0.37
CA TRP A 41 -0.98 -4.54 -0.60
C TRP A 41 -0.36 -4.13 0.74
N THR A 42 0.82 -4.65 1.01
CA THR A 42 1.70 -4.04 1.98
C THR A 42 2.43 -2.90 1.30
N SER A 43 1.82 -1.75 1.28
CA SER A 43 2.49 -0.52 0.87
C SER A 43 3.54 -0.20 1.93
N GLY A 44 4.73 -0.75 1.74
CA GLY A 44 5.86 -0.43 2.60
C GLY A 44 6.27 1.03 2.39
N CYS A 45 5.91 1.90 3.31
CA CYS A 45 6.61 3.16 3.43
C CYS A 45 8.01 2.86 3.96
N ASN A 46 9.02 2.95 3.09
CA ASN A 46 10.38 2.71 3.49
C ASN A 46 11.03 4.03 3.92
N LEU A 47 11.54 4.08 5.15
CA LEU A 47 12.45 5.12 5.56
C LEU A 47 13.83 4.82 4.98
N VAL A 48 14.32 5.68 4.11
CA VAL A 48 15.62 5.48 3.45
C VAL A 48 16.55 6.65 3.73
N VAL A 49 17.83 6.35 3.90
CA VAL A 49 18.91 7.32 4.05
C VAL A 49 20.01 6.98 3.05
N SER A 50 20.65 7.99 2.45
CA SER A 50 21.80 7.75 1.59
C SER A 50 22.98 7.22 2.40
N GLN A 51 23.79 6.32 1.82
CA GLN A 51 24.97 5.78 2.48
C GLN A 51 25.93 6.89 2.93
N GLU A 52 26.14 7.91 2.11
CA GLU A 52 27.00 9.05 2.41
C GLU A 52 26.52 9.79 3.68
N ALA A 53 25.22 10.15 3.76
CA ALA A 53 24.66 10.80 4.94
C ALA A 53 24.71 9.92 6.18
N TRP A 54 24.50 8.60 6.02
CA TRP A 54 24.59 7.64 7.12
C TRP A 54 26.00 7.53 7.67
N ASP A 55 27.01 7.49 6.80
CA ASP A 55 28.43 7.35 7.19
C ASP A 55 28.94 8.61 7.91
N GLU A 56 28.41 9.78 7.63
CA GLU A 56 28.73 11.04 8.30
C GLU A 56 28.17 11.14 9.73
N LEU A 57 27.15 10.34 10.07
CA LEU A 57 26.58 10.38 11.42
C LEU A 57 27.53 9.75 12.44
N PRO A 58 27.69 10.37 13.62
CA PRO A 58 28.29 9.75 14.80
C PRO A 58 27.52 8.48 15.21
N ASP A 59 28.21 7.52 15.82
CA ASP A 59 27.61 6.22 16.15
C ASP A 59 26.42 6.33 17.14
N ASP A 60 26.49 7.26 18.10
CA ASP A 60 25.41 7.56 19.02
C ASP A 60 24.16 8.10 18.32
N LEU A 61 24.32 8.90 17.27
CA LEU A 61 23.19 9.38 16.47
C LEU A 61 22.64 8.28 15.56
N LYS A 62 23.46 7.40 15.02
CA LYS A 62 23.00 6.22 14.27
C LYS A 62 22.10 5.32 15.12
N GLU A 63 22.47 5.09 16.37
CA GLU A 63 21.68 4.32 17.31
C GLU A 63 20.31 4.98 17.56
N ILE A 64 20.29 6.28 17.87
CA ILE A 64 19.06 7.04 18.09
C ILE A 64 18.14 7.02 16.85
N VAL A 65 18.70 7.27 15.66
CA VAL A 65 17.91 7.25 14.40
C VAL A 65 17.31 5.88 14.16
N THR A 66 18.08 4.81 14.43
CA THR A 66 17.59 3.44 14.27
C THR A 66 16.46 3.13 15.23
N GLU A 67 16.61 3.47 16.53
CA GLU A 67 15.55 3.29 17.52
C GLU A 67 14.28 4.04 17.16
N CYS A 68 14.41 5.34 16.82
CA CYS A 68 13.27 6.15 16.40
C CYS A 68 12.58 5.61 15.14
N ALA A 69 13.34 5.04 14.20
CA ALA A 69 12.79 4.44 12.99
C ALA A 69 11.92 3.21 13.30
N TRP A 70 12.35 2.37 14.23
CA TRP A 70 11.57 1.22 14.69
C TRP A 70 10.31 1.64 15.45
N GLU A 71 10.42 2.60 16.38
CA GLU A 71 9.25 3.14 17.08
C GLU A 71 8.23 3.77 16.12
N ALA A 72 8.71 4.51 15.13
CA ALA A 72 7.86 5.10 14.11
C ALA A 72 7.17 4.05 13.24
N GLN A 73 7.85 2.95 12.91
CA GLN A 73 7.27 1.84 12.16
C GLN A 73 6.13 1.18 12.92
N ASP A 74 6.33 0.87 14.21
CA ASP A 74 5.32 0.22 15.04
C ASP A 74 4.08 1.12 15.19
N THR A 75 4.29 2.41 15.49
CA THR A 75 3.22 3.40 15.59
C THR A 75 2.45 3.55 14.27
N PHE A 76 3.18 3.65 13.15
CA PHE A 76 2.57 3.78 11.83
C PHE A 76 1.69 2.57 11.48
N TYR A 77 2.16 1.36 11.77
CA TYR A 77 1.42 0.14 11.47
C TYR A 77 0.09 0.07 12.24
N GLU A 78 0.12 0.39 13.53
CA GLU A 78 -1.08 0.41 14.38
C GLU A 78 -2.08 1.48 13.93
N GLU A 79 -1.60 2.70 13.70
CA GLU A 79 -2.44 3.83 13.29
C GLU A 79 -3.01 3.63 11.88
N GLU A 80 -2.22 3.16 10.91
CA GLU A 80 -2.67 3.01 9.53
C GLU A 80 -3.74 1.93 9.39
N THR A 81 -3.62 0.83 10.14
CA THR A 81 -4.66 -0.22 10.16
C THR A 81 -6.01 0.34 10.64
N ALA A 82 -5.99 1.15 11.70
CA ALA A 82 -7.19 1.78 12.22
C ALA A 82 -7.74 2.87 11.28
N ASN A 83 -6.85 3.65 10.67
CA ASN A 83 -7.21 4.72 9.74
C ASN A 83 -7.83 4.17 8.45
N GLU A 84 -7.31 3.07 7.92
CA GLU A 84 -7.84 2.45 6.70
C GLU A 84 -9.27 1.94 6.91
N ALA A 85 -9.54 1.23 8.00
CA ALA A 85 -10.89 0.78 8.36
C ALA A 85 -11.85 1.97 8.48
N LYS A 86 -11.43 3.03 9.20
CA LYS A 86 -12.23 4.25 9.34
C LYS A 86 -12.43 4.97 8.00
N ALA A 87 -11.44 4.99 7.13
CA ALA A 87 -11.56 5.63 5.82
C ALA A 87 -12.59 4.95 4.92
N MET A 88 -12.72 3.62 4.99
CA MET A 88 -13.77 2.88 4.29
C MET A 88 -15.16 3.31 4.76
N ASP A 89 -15.37 3.41 6.07
CA ASP A 89 -16.63 3.87 6.66
C ASP A 89 -16.94 5.32 6.24
N ASP A 90 -15.96 6.19 6.30
CA ASP A 90 -16.10 7.60 5.92
C ASP A 90 -16.39 7.76 4.42
N LEU A 91 -15.78 6.97 3.54
CA LEU A 91 -16.09 6.94 2.12
C LEU A 91 -17.52 6.50 1.86
N ALA A 92 -17.97 5.44 2.52
CA ALA A 92 -19.37 4.98 2.43
C ALA A 92 -20.35 6.06 2.90
N ALA A 93 -20.04 6.74 4.01
CA ALA A 93 -20.86 7.83 4.54
C ALA A 93 -20.92 9.04 3.57
N ASN A 94 -19.92 9.24 2.74
CA ASN A 94 -19.89 10.26 1.68
C ASN A 94 -20.53 9.78 0.36
N GLY A 95 -21.17 8.61 0.34
CA GLY A 95 -21.91 8.08 -0.81
C GLY A 95 -21.11 7.25 -1.78
N THR A 96 -19.85 6.90 -1.46
CA THR A 96 -19.07 5.95 -2.24
C THR A 96 -19.66 4.55 -2.09
N GLN A 97 -19.85 3.85 -3.21
CA GLN A 97 -20.22 2.44 -3.18
C GLN A 97 -18.98 1.61 -2.87
N ILE A 98 -19.00 0.91 -1.75
CA ILE A 98 -17.90 0.05 -1.34
C ILE A 98 -18.17 -1.39 -1.79
N HIS A 99 -17.20 -2.00 -2.44
CA HIS A 99 -17.19 -3.41 -2.79
C HIS A 99 -16.04 -4.11 -2.04
N GLU A 100 -16.40 -4.92 -1.08
CA GLU A 100 -15.47 -5.83 -0.43
C GLU A 100 -15.38 -7.11 -1.26
N LEU A 101 -14.17 -7.50 -1.63
CA LEU A 101 -13.95 -8.70 -2.42
C LEU A 101 -14.42 -9.95 -1.65
N THR A 102 -15.18 -10.79 -2.32
CA THR A 102 -15.48 -12.14 -1.84
C THR A 102 -14.22 -13.01 -1.84
N ASP A 103 -14.23 -14.12 -1.12
CA ASP A 103 -13.11 -15.08 -1.11
C ASP A 103 -12.81 -15.64 -2.51
N GLU A 104 -13.82 -15.82 -3.35
CA GLU A 104 -13.67 -16.29 -4.72
C GLU A 104 -12.99 -15.23 -5.61
N GLU A 105 -13.38 -13.97 -5.47
CA GLU A 105 -12.74 -12.85 -6.18
C GLU A 105 -11.29 -12.70 -5.72
N ARG A 106 -11.02 -12.75 -4.41
CA ARG A 106 -9.66 -12.72 -3.84
C ARG A 106 -8.80 -13.86 -4.39
N GLN A 107 -9.35 -15.08 -4.46
CA GLN A 107 -8.64 -16.23 -5.00
C GLN A 107 -8.28 -16.02 -6.48
N THR A 108 -9.17 -15.41 -7.25
CA THR A 108 -8.91 -15.08 -8.66
C THR A 108 -7.70 -14.14 -8.81
N TRP A 109 -7.59 -13.12 -7.94
CA TRP A 109 -6.44 -12.23 -7.91
C TRP A 109 -5.15 -12.95 -7.51
N ILE A 110 -5.21 -13.80 -6.49
CA ILE A 110 -4.07 -14.61 -6.03
C ILE A 110 -3.57 -15.51 -7.17
N ASP A 111 -4.46 -16.24 -7.82
CA ASP A 111 -4.12 -17.16 -8.91
C ASP A 111 -3.47 -16.41 -10.08
N HIS A 112 -4.00 -15.22 -10.41
CA HIS A 112 -3.39 -14.40 -11.44
C HIS A 112 -2.00 -13.91 -11.04
N ALA A 113 -1.82 -13.43 -9.81
CA ALA A 113 -0.52 -13.01 -9.30
C ALA A 113 0.49 -14.16 -9.33
N ARG A 114 0.08 -15.37 -8.89
CA ARG A 114 0.92 -16.58 -8.92
C ARG A 114 1.33 -16.99 -10.32
N SER A 115 0.51 -16.72 -11.33
CA SER A 115 0.87 -17.00 -12.72
C SER A 115 2.09 -16.19 -13.21
N LEU A 116 2.48 -15.16 -12.49
CA LEU A 116 3.63 -14.29 -12.79
C LEU A 116 4.90 -14.69 -12.03
N ASP A 117 4.84 -15.66 -11.13
CA ASP A 117 5.93 -16.04 -10.22
C ASP A 117 7.22 -16.37 -10.98
N ASP A 118 7.14 -17.19 -12.04
CA ASP A 118 8.31 -17.57 -12.86
C ASP A 118 8.96 -16.34 -13.52
N LYS A 119 8.14 -15.44 -14.04
CA LYS A 119 8.61 -14.18 -14.64
C LYS A 119 9.29 -13.28 -13.61
N MET A 120 8.68 -13.13 -12.45
CA MET A 120 9.25 -12.32 -11.37
C MET A 120 10.57 -12.91 -10.87
N LYS A 121 10.64 -14.24 -10.72
CA LYS A 121 11.86 -14.95 -10.35
C LYS A 121 12.99 -14.76 -11.36
N GLU A 122 12.67 -14.71 -12.65
CA GLU A 122 13.65 -14.41 -13.70
C GLU A 122 14.15 -12.96 -13.61
N GLU A 123 13.28 -12.00 -13.38
CA GLU A 123 13.60 -10.57 -13.35
C GLU A 123 14.43 -10.18 -12.12
N ILE A 124 14.07 -10.64 -10.92
CA ILE A 124 14.75 -10.25 -9.67
C ILE A 124 15.86 -11.21 -9.23
N GLY A 125 16.00 -12.36 -9.91
CA GLY A 125 16.94 -13.41 -9.60
C GLY A 125 16.44 -14.41 -8.57
N ALA A 126 16.82 -15.68 -8.77
CA ALA A 126 16.33 -16.80 -7.96
C ALA A 126 16.69 -16.66 -6.47
N GLU A 127 17.89 -16.17 -6.15
CA GLU A 127 18.35 -16.00 -4.76
C GLU A 127 17.46 -15.00 -4.00
N THR A 128 17.18 -13.83 -4.61
CA THR A 128 16.30 -12.81 -4.02
C THR A 128 14.87 -13.32 -3.89
N TRP A 129 14.35 -13.98 -4.95
CA TRP A 129 13.03 -14.57 -4.94
C TRP A 129 12.86 -15.59 -3.81
N ASP A 130 13.78 -16.55 -3.71
CA ASP A 130 13.69 -17.63 -2.73
C ASP A 130 13.81 -17.09 -1.29
N ALA A 131 14.62 -16.05 -1.07
CA ALA A 131 14.73 -15.38 0.23
C ALA A 131 13.43 -14.67 0.64
N VAL A 132 12.83 -13.89 -0.27
CA VAL A 132 11.53 -13.22 -0.04
C VAL A 132 10.43 -14.25 0.17
N TRP A 133 10.40 -15.30 -0.65
CA TRP A 133 9.40 -16.36 -0.57
C TRP A 133 9.44 -17.09 0.78
N ALA A 134 10.64 -17.40 1.26
CA ALA A 134 10.82 -18.04 2.57
C ALA A 134 10.39 -17.12 3.72
N ALA A 135 10.64 -15.81 3.61
CA ALA A 135 10.23 -14.85 4.64
C ALA A 135 8.70 -14.66 4.72
N VAL A 136 8.00 -14.78 3.57
CA VAL A 136 6.53 -14.58 3.51
C VAL A 136 5.76 -15.85 3.89
N ASN A 137 6.31 -17.04 3.63
CA ASN A 137 5.59 -18.32 3.78
C ASN A 137 6.19 -19.21 4.90
N GLY A 138 7.21 -18.79 5.61
CA GLY A 138 7.83 -19.47 6.76
C GLY A 138 7.27 -18.97 8.06
#